data_97b6e01ae9f74ee076c4bf130dc5bc76
#
_entry.id   97b6e01ae9f74ee076c4bf130dc5bc76
#
_cell.length_a   1.000
_cell.length_b   1.000
_cell.length_c   1.000
_cell.angle_alpha   90.00
_cell.angle_beta   90.00
_cell.angle_gamma   90.00
#
_symmetry.space_group_name_H-M   'P 1'
#
loop_
_entity.id
_entity.type
_entity.pdbx_description
1 polymer ?
#
loop_
_entity_poly.entity_id
_entity_poly.type
_entity_poly.pdbx_seq_one_letter_code
_entity_poly.pdbx_strand_id
1 'polypeptide(L)' 'MKYTIVIQWSEEDQCYVVLLPDFTNIMQPCTYGETYEEALKNAQEVLEMLIETSLADGEPLPEPKTLGKSLEVA' A
#
# COMPACT_ATOMS: atom_id res chain seq x y z
N MET A 1 7.28 6.36 -6.30
CA MET A 1 6.63 5.05 -6.30
C MET A 1 5.20 5.18 -6.77
N LYS A 2 4.73 4.19 -7.51
CA LYS A 2 3.40 4.25 -8.10
C LYS A 2 2.44 3.21 -7.53
N TYR A 3 2.73 2.71 -6.33
CA TYR A 3 1.88 1.72 -5.69
C TYR A 3 0.59 2.35 -5.17
N THR A 4 -0.48 1.58 -5.23
CA THR A 4 -1.77 2.01 -4.74
C THR A 4 -1.83 1.89 -3.22
N ILE A 5 -2.35 2.91 -2.58
CA ILE A 5 -2.60 2.91 -1.14
C ILE A 5 -4.11 3.07 -0.95
N VAL A 6 -4.73 2.13 -0.24
CA VAL A 6 -6.13 2.23 0.12
C VAL A 6 -6.23 2.55 1.59
N ILE A 7 -6.95 3.62 1.92
CA ILE A 7 -7.20 4.02 3.29
C ILE A 7 -8.71 3.95 3.51
N GLN A 8 -9.12 3.14 4.47
CA GLN A 8 -10.53 2.83 4.67
C GLN A 8 -10.87 2.86 6.15
N TRP A 9 -12.03 3.42 6.48
CA TRP A 9 -12.49 3.42 7.87
C TRP A 9 -12.91 2.01 8.28
N SER A 10 -12.46 1.59 9.46
CA SER A 10 -12.87 0.31 10.05
C SER A 10 -13.80 0.58 11.23
N GLU A 11 -15.03 0.14 11.12
CA GLU A 11 -16.00 0.26 12.22
C GLU A 11 -15.59 -0.58 13.43
N GLU A 12 -15.01 -1.74 13.18
CA GLU A 12 -14.54 -2.61 14.25
C GLU A 12 -13.40 -1.98 15.03
N ASP A 13 -12.43 -1.43 14.34
CA ASP A 13 -11.20 -0.94 14.94
C ASP A 13 -11.27 0.53 15.32
N GLN A 14 -12.30 1.23 14.87
CA GLN A 14 -12.50 2.66 15.12
C GLN A 14 -11.29 3.47 14.69
N CYS A 15 -10.76 3.15 13.52
CA CYS A 15 -9.63 3.87 12.94
C CYS A 15 -9.60 3.64 11.43
N TYR A 16 -8.70 4.34 10.76
CA TYR A 16 -8.45 4.12 9.34
C TYR A 16 -7.45 2.99 9.18
N VAL A 17 -7.80 2.01 8.36
CA VAL A 17 -6.88 0.92 8.04
C VAL A 17 -6.31 1.11 6.66
N VAL A 18 -5.11 0.59 6.45
CA VAL A 18 -4.38 0.74 5.20
C VAL A 18 -4.22 -0.61 4.53
N LEU A 19 -4.55 -0.65 3.23
CA LEU A 19 -4.31 -1.81 2.39
C LEU A 19 -3.38 -1.41 1.25
N LEU A 20 -2.52 -2.33 0.87
CA LEU A 20 -1.59 -2.17 -0.25
C LEU A 20 -1.90 -3.28 -1.25
N PRO A 21 -2.90 -3.08 -2.12
CA PRO A 21 -3.41 -4.17 -2.97
C PRO A 21 -2.41 -4.72 -3.97
N ASP A 22 -1.37 -3.97 -4.32
CA ASP A 22 -0.32 -4.49 -5.20
C ASP A 22 0.55 -5.55 -4.54
N PHE A 23 0.57 -5.57 -3.20
CA PHE A 23 1.35 -6.54 -2.44
C PHE A 23 0.43 -7.67 -1.98
N THR A 24 0.44 -8.77 -2.70
CA THR A 24 -0.49 -9.89 -2.46
C THR A 24 0.03 -10.91 -1.46
N ASN A 25 1.29 -10.81 -1.07
CA ASN A 25 1.95 -11.78 -0.18
C ASN A 25 2.20 -11.27 1.22
N ILE A 26 1.49 -10.23 1.63
CA ILE A 26 1.59 -9.68 2.99
C ILE A 26 0.23 -9.75 3.68
N MET A 27 0.24 -9.68 5.00
CA MET A 27 -1.01 -9.59 5.74
C MET A 27 -1.62 -8.22 5.58
N GLN A 28 -2.92 -8.18 5.40
CA GLN A 28 -3.64 -6.93 5.25
C GLN A 28 -4.89 -6.92 6.12
N PRO A 29 -5.25 -5.78 6.70
CA PRO A 29 -4.58 -4.48 6.57
C PRO A 29 -3.15 -4.50 7.11
N CYS A 30 -2.27 -3.74 6.48
CA CYS A 30 -0.85 -3.77 6.87
C CYS A 30 -0.48 -2.72 7.92
N THR A 31 -1.28 -1.69 8.06
CA THR A 31 -1.09 -0.66 9.08
C THR A 31 -2.39 0.13 9.25
N TYR A 32 -2.36 1.13 10.12
CA TYR A 32 -3.55 1.93 10.42
C TYR A 32 -3.15 3.34 10.86
N GLY A 33 -4.13 4.20 11.06
CA GLY A 33 -3.92 5.53 11.58
C GLY A 33 -5.22 6.10 12.12
N GLU A 34 -5.13 7.07 13.00
CA GLU A 34 -6.30 7.72 13.58
C GLU A 34 -6.88 8.79 12.66
N THR A 35 -6.07 9.28 11.73
CA THR A 35 -6.48 10.25 10.72
C THR A 35 -6.02 9.78 9.36
N TYR A 36 -6.55 10.40 8.30
CA TYR A 36 -6.06 10.11 6.95
C TYR A 36 -4.57 10.40 6.81
N GLU A 37 -4.12 11.51 7.38
CA GLU A 37 -2.72 11.90 7.30
C GLU A 37 -1.81 10.89 7.99
N GLU A 38 -2.21 10.44 9.17
CA GLU A 38 -1.44 9.44 9.91
C GLU A 38 -1.42 8.11 9.17
N ALA A 39 -2.58 7.69 8.64
CA ALA A 39 -2.66 6.46 7.87
C ALA A 39 -1.76 6.50 6.64
N LEU A 40 -1.75 7.63 5.93
CA LEU A 40 -0.90 7.80 4.77
C LEU A 40 0.58 7.75 5.14
N LYS A 41 0.96 8.44 6.20
CA LYS A 41 2.35 8.42 6.67
C LYS A 41 2.79 7.00 7.00
N ASN A 42 1.95 6.27 7.74
CA ASN A 42 2.25 4.90 8.12
C ASN A 42 2.31 3.98 6.91
N ALA A 43 1.45 4.21 5.92
CA ALA A 43 1.47 3.45 4.67
C ALA A 43 2.78 3.64 3.92
N GLN A 44 3.27 4.88 3.85
CA GLN A 44 4.52 5.18 3.17
C GLN A 44 5.70 4.52 3.87
N GLU A 45 5.70 4.48 5.19
CA GLU A 45 6.75 3.81 5.96
C GLU A 45 6.76 2.31 5.70
N VAL A 46 5.57 1.69 5.63
CA VAL A 46 5.47 0.27 5.32
C VAL A 46 5.96 0.00 3.90
N LEU A 47 5.60 0.84 2.94
CA LEU A 47 6.08 0.69 1.56
C LEU A 47 7.60 0.74 1.49
N GLU A 48 8.22 1.70 2.16
CA GLU A 48 9.67 1.81 2.18
C GLU A 48 10.31 0.56 2.76
N MET A 49 9.76 0.04 3.84
CA MET A 49 10.25 -1.18 4.48
C MET A 49 10.12 -2.38 3.55
N LEU A 50 8.98 -2.52 2.87
CA LEU A 50 8.75 -3.63 1.96
C LEU A 50 9.72 -3.59 0.77
N ILE A 51 9.96 -2.40 0.24
CA ILE A 51 10.89 -2.22 -0.88
C ILE A 51 12.31 -2.57 -0.45
N GLU A 52 12.75 -2.05 0.69
CA GLU A 52 14.09 -2.32 1.21
C GLU A 52 14.30 -3.80 1.49
N THR A 53 13.31 -4.45 2.09
CA THR A 53 13.38 -5.88 2.39
C THR A 53 13.46 -6.71 1.12
N SER A 54 12.65 -6.38 0.12
CA SER A 54 12.68 -7.10 -1.16
C SER A 54 14.02 -6.94 -1.86
N LEU A 55 14.57 -5.75 -1.86
CA LEU A 55 15.88 -5.51 -2.47
C LEU A 55 16.99 -6.26 -1.74
N ALA A 56 16.94 -6.27 -0.41
CA ALA A 56 17.94 -6.98 0.40
C ALA A 56 17.89 -8.48 0.18
N ASP A 57 16.69 -9.03 0.03
CA ASP A 57 16.50 -10.47 -0.16
C ASP A 57 16.60 -10.91 -1.62
N GLY A 58 16.77 -9.97 -2.53
CA GLY A 58 16.82 -10.29 -3.96
C GLY A 58 15.48 -10.74 -4.53
N GLU A 59 14.40 -10.42 -3.86
CA GLU A 59 13.06 -10.78 -4.33
C GLU A 59 12.51 -9.70 -5.26
N PRO A 60 11.74 -10.09 -6.29
CA PRO A 60 11.15 -9.10 -7.19
C PRO A 60 10.04 -8.32 -6.49
N LEU A 61 10.00 -7.02 -6.74
CA LEU A 61 8.90 -6.18 -6.28
C LEU A 61 7.69 -6.37 -7.18
N PRO A 62 6.48 -6.31 -6.63
CA PRO A 62 5.29 -6.36 -7.48
C PRO A 62 5.25 -5.14 -8.39
N GLU A 63 4.67 -5.31 -9.57
CA GLU A 63 4.50 -4.21 -10.49
C GLU A 63 3.32 -3.36 -10.04
N PRO A 64 3.49 -2.03 -9.91
CA PRO A 64 2.38 -1.17 -9.52
C PRO A 64 1.29 -1.18 -10.59
N LYS A 65 0.05 -1.33 -10.15
CA LYS A 65 -1.10 -1.25 -11.06
C LYS A 65 -1.53 0.20 -11.14
N THR A 66 -1.37 0.79 -12.31
CA THR A 66 -1.69 2.20 -12.53
C THR A 66 -2.82 2.38 -13.51
N LEU A 67 -3.45 3.54 -13.44
CA LEU A 67 -4.45 3.93 -14.42
C LEU A 67 -3.77 4.63 -15.59
N GLY A 68 -4.47 4.71 -16.70
CA GLY A 68 -4.02 5.48 -17.85
C GLY A 68 -3.54 4.68 -19.03
N LYS A 69 -2.86 3.57 -18.81
CA LYS A 69 -2.38 2.74 -19.90
C LYS A 69 -3.50 2.24 -20.78
N SER A 70 -4.57 1.74 -20.16
CA SER A 70 -5.72 1.25 -20.90
C SER A 70 -6.52 2.41 -21.52
N LEU A 71 -6.47 3.58 -20.93
CA LEU A 71 -7.16 4.76 -21.43
C LEU A 71 -6.46 5.36 -22.65
N GLU A 72 -5.15 5.20 -22.73
CA GLU A 72 -4.37 5.68 -23.86
C GLU A 72 -4.66 4.95 -25.16
N VAL A 73 -5.16 3.74 -25.04
CA VAL A 73 -5.44 2.89 -26.19
C VAL A 73 -6.77 3.21 -26.84
N ALA A 74 -7.63 3.90 -26.14
CA ALA A 74 -8.98 4.21 -26.59
C ALA A 74 -9.01 5.20 -27.74
#